data_142e7d2595ac5fb139f6254cab1771a2
#
_entry.id   142e7d2595ac5fb139f6254cab1771a2
#
_cell.length_a   1.000
_cell.length_b   1.000
_cell.length_c   1.000
_cell.angle_alpha   90.00
_cell.angle_beta   90.00
_cell.angle_gamma   90.00
#
_symmetry.space_group_name_H-M   'P 1'
#
loop_
_entity.id
_entity.type
_entity.pdbx_description
1 polymer ?
#
loop_
_entity_poly.entity_id
_entity_poly.type
_entity_poly.pdbx_seq_one_letter_code
_entity_poly.pdbx_strand_id
1 'polypeptide(L)'
;MQNLHEDLSRIGKGLMLSEPFYGIFLSTLNKVVRKDVPTAGVCKQNINYQLAVNEEFWNSLDNDKKKIGLLKHELLHICFNHLEDREGFPNQELHNIAADLEINQYLTPEYYPTPDIILLTSFPELNLPVKAGTKVYYGLLQQSLDEGTSPSLQKLMDGLCGNEECGGGLHPTWKEFDGMSEADAK
;
A
#
# COMPACT_ATOMS: atom_id res chain seq x y z
N MET A 1 -13.04 -1.84 -23.55
CA MET A 1 -12.28 -1.74 -22.30
C MET A 1 -11.26 -0.63 -22.51
N GLN A 2 -11.18 0.33 -21.61
CA GLN A 2 -10.17 1.39 -21.66
C GLN A 2 -8.83 0.76 -21.28
N ASN A 3 -7.77 1.02 -22.05
CA ASN A 3 -6.44 0.48 -21.77
C ASN A 3 -5.94 1.06 -20.45
N LEU A 4 -5.45 0.23 -19.52
CA LEU A 4 -4.95 0.65 -18.21
C LEU A 4 -3.93 1.80 -18.33
N HIS A 5 -3.01 1.75 -19.29
CA HIS A 5 -2.02 2.80 -19.49
C HIS A 5 -2.66 4.15 -19.87
N GLU A 6 -3.72 4.13 -20.68
CA GLU A 6 -4.45 5.36 -21.04
C GLU A 6 -5.18 5.93 -19.83
N ASP A 7 -5.80 5.07 -19.02
CA ASP A 7 -6.53 5.48 -17.83
C ASP A 7 -5.57 6.00 -16.73
N LEU A 8 -4.44 5.33 -16.49
CA LEU A 8 -3.38 5.83 -15.61
C LEU A 8 -2.86 7.20 -16.07
N SER A 9 -2.67 7.39 -17.38
CA SER A 9 -2.24 8.67 -17.95
C SER A 9 -3.30 9.76 -17.74
N ARG A 10 -4.58 9.43 -17.95
CA ARG A 10 -5.70 10.35 -17.73
C ARG A 10 -5.80 10.78 -16.27
N ILE A 11 -5.79 9.82 -15.35
CA ILE A 11 -5.83 10.07 -13.90
C ILE A 11 -4.61 10.89 -13.46
N GLY A 12 -3.40 10.51 -13.93
CA GLY A 12 -2.17 11.22 -13.61
C GLY A 12 -2.18 12.69 -14.07
N LYS A 13 -2.71 12.98 -15.26
CA LYS A 13 -2.89 14.36 -15.73
C LYS A 13 -3.87 15.14 -14.87
N GLY A 14 -5.00 14.53 -14.49
CA GLY A 14 -5.95 15.12 -13.56
C GLY A 14 -5.29 15.44 -12.21
N LEU A 15 -4.52 14.50 -11.69
CA LEU A 15 -3.79 14.66 -10.43
C LEU A 15 -2.73 15.77 -10.50
N MET A 16 -2.03 15.94 -11.64
CA MET A 16 -1.09 17.06 -11.86
C MET A 16 -1.78 18.42 -11.73
N LEU A 17 -3.03 18.52 -12.15
CA LEU A 17 -3.79 19.79 -12.11
C LEU A 17 -4.37 20.07 -10.72
N SER A 18 -4.86 19.04 -10.04
CA SER A 18 -5.52 19.19 -8.74
C SER A 18 -4.54 19.13 -7.56
N GLU A 19 -3.56 18.24 -7.61
CA GLU A 19 -2.57 18.00 -6.56
C GLU A 19 -1.18 17.81 -7.21
N PRO A 20 -0.50 18.88 -7.63
CA PRO A 20 0.73 18.83 -8.45
C PRO A 20 1.84 17.96 -7.88
N PHE A 21 2.01 17.93 -6.56
CA PHE A 21 3.01 17.08 -5.90
C PHE A 21 2.84 15.61 -6.31
N TYR A 22 1.65 15.05 -6.13
CA TYR A 22 1.39 13.65 -6.45
C TYR A 22 1.45 13.37 -7.95
N GLY A 23 0.90 14.28 -8.77
CA GLY A 23 0.91 14.11 -10.22
C GLY A 23 2.31 14.13 -10.81
N ILE A 24 3.18 15.06 -10.38
CA ILE A 24 4.58 15.14 -10.81
C ILE A 24 5.32 13.90 -10.30
N PHE A 25 5.17 13.52 -9.03
CA PHE A 25 5.83 12.35 -8.48
C PHE A 25 5.43 11.07 -9.22
N LEU A 26 4.13 10.86 -9.45
CA LEU A 26 3.64 9.74 -10.25
C LEU A 26 4.29 9.70 -11.65
N SER A 27 4.55 10.86 -12.26
CA SER A 27 5.17 10.93 -13.59
C SER A 27 6.61 10.41 -13.62
N THR A 28 7.32 10.45 -12.50
CA THR A 28 8.71 9.96 -12.39
C THR A 28 8.80 8.44 -12.25
N LEU A 29 7.70 7.77 -11.87
CA LEU A 29 7.71 6.32 -11.68
C LEU A 29 7.61 5.57 -13.01
N ASN A 30 8.32 4.45 -13.12
CA ASN A 30 8.03 3.44 -14.12
C ASN A 30 6.73 2.72 -13.75
N LYS A 31 5.79 2.60 -14.69
CA LYS A 31 4.49 1.98 -14.47
C LYS A 31 4.38 0.69 -15.27
N VAL A 32 4.07 -0.41 -14.59
CA VAL A 32 3.95 -1.74 -15.18
C VAL A 32 2.61 -2.37 -14.82
N VAL A 33 2.06 -3.11 -15.76
CA VAL A 33 0.87 -3.94 -15.54
C VAL A 33 1.33 -5.31 -15.08
N ARG A 34 0.84 -5.76 -13.92
CA ARG A 34 1.21 -7.06 -13.35
C ARG A 34 -0.02 -7.82 -12.90
N LYS A 35 -0.12 -9.09 -13.28
CA LYS A 35 -1.23 -9.98 -12.88
C LYS A 35 -0.94 -10.74 -11.59
N ASP A 36 0.32 -10.86 -11.25
CA ASP A 36 0.83 -11.55 -10.07
C ASP A 36 0.76 -10.70 -8.79
N VAL A 37 0.47 -9.42 -8.90
CA VAL A 37 0.14 -8.59 -7.74
C VAL A 37 -1.38 -8.56 -7.54
N PRO A 38 -1.90 -8.66 -6.30
CA PRO A 38 -3.34 -8.67 -6.06
C PRO A 38 -4.01 -7.33 -6.37
N THR A 39 -3.33 -6.22 -6.13
CA THR A 39 -3.89 -4.85 -6.22
C THR A 39 -2.95 -3.91 -6.98
N ALA A 40 -2.14 -3.20 -6.27
CA ALA A 40 -1.02 -2.39 -6.76
C ALA A 40 0.12 -2.46 -5.74
N GLY A 41 1.28 -1.97 -6.10
CA GLY A 41 2.40 -1.87 -5.18
C GLY A 41 3.56 -1.09 -5.78
N VAL A 42 4.36 -0.48 -4.93
CA VAL A 42 5.61 0.17 -5.32
C VAL A 42 6.81 -0.65 -4.89
N CYS A 43 7.82 -0.71 -5.75
CA CYS A 43 9.10 -1.32 -5.42
C CYS A 43 10.25 -0.46 -5.91
N LYS A 44 11.43 -0.68 -5.32
CA LYS A 44 12.65 -0.05 -5.78
C LYS A 44 13.34 -0.92 -6.81
N GLN A 45 13.66 -0.35 -7.96
CA GLN A 45 14.49 -0.97 -8.99
C GLN A 45 15.76 -0.12 -9.19
N ASN A 46 16.87 -0.61 -8.68
CA ASN A 46 18.14 0.14 -8.68
C ASN A 46 17.99 1.52 -8.02
N ILE A 47 18.06 2.60 -8.83
CA ILE A 47 17.91 3.98 -8.38
C ILE A 47 16.50 4.55 -8.60
N ASN A 48 15.62 3.81 -9.26
CA ASN A 48 14.28 4.24 -9.62
C ASN A 48 13.23 3.47 -8.83
N TYR A 49 12.03 4.04 -8.75
CA TYR A 49 10.84 3.35 -8.23
C TYR A 49 9.94 2.90 -9.37
N GLN A 50 9.31 1.75 -9.18
CA GLN A 50 8.33 1.18 -10.10
C GLN A 50 7.00 1.05 -9.39
N LEU A 51 5.93 1.43 -10.08
CA LEU A 51 4.54 1.18 -9.68
C LEU A 51 3.99 0.01 -10.50
N ALA A 52 3.71 -1.09 -9.85
CA ALA A 52 3.00 -2.23 -10.43
C ALA A 52 1.51 -2.09 -10.15
N VAL A 53 0.67 -2.36 -11.16
CA VAL A 53 -0.79 -2.28 -11.02
C VAL A 53 -1.44 -3.52 -11.62
N ASN A 54 -2.31 -4.16 -10.84
CA ASN A 54 -3.19 -5.21 -11.35
C ASN A 54 -4.35 -4.58 -12.11
N GLU A 55 -4.49 -4.97 -13.40
CA GLU A 55 -5.53 -4.39 -14.26
C GLU A 55 -6.94 -4.78 -13.83
N GLU A 56 -7.14 -6.01 -13.34
CA GLU A 56 -8.45 -6.47 -12.87
C GLU A 56 -8.89 -5.70 -11.63
N PHE A 57 -7.97 -5.54 -10.66
CA PHE A 57 -8.23 -4.73 -9.48
C PHE A 57 -8.50 -3.25 -9.84
N TRP A 58 -7.67 -2.66 -10.70
CA TRP A 58 -7.87 -1.29 -11.16
C TRP A 58 -9.23 -1.05 -11.79
N ASN A 59 -9.67 -2.01 -12.63
CA ASN A 59 -10.98 -1.95 -13.29
C ASN A 59 -12.16 -2.21 -12.33
N SER A 60 -11.93 -2.84 -11.18
CA SER A 60 -12.93 -3.03 -10.13
C SER A 60 -13.21 -1.76 -9.33
N LEU A 61 -12.29 -0.77 -9.37
CA LEU A 61 -12.48 0.50 -8.70
C LEU A 61 -13.54 1.34 -9.44
N ASP A 62 -14.66 1.60 -8.78
CA ASP A 62 -15.89 2.13 -9.34
C ASP A 62 -15.84 3.61 -9.75
N ASN A 63 -14.81 4.36 -9.31
CA ASN A 63 -14.65 5.77 -9.61
C ASN A 63 -13.21 6.27 -9.57
N ASP A 64 -12.98 7.46 -10.15
CA ASP A 64 -11.66 8.08 -10.22
C ASP A 64 -11.07 8.43 -8.85
N LYS A 65 -11.91 8.76 -7.86
CA LYS A 65 -11.40 9.09 -6.51
C LYS A 65 -10.71 7.89 -5.87
N LYS A 66 -11.27 6.69 -5.98
CA LYS A 66 -10.66 5.45 -5.48
C LYS A 66 -9.36 5.12 -6.22
N LYS A 67 -9.31 5.33 -7.53
CA LYS A 67 -8.09 5.19 -8.32
C LYS A 67 -7.00 6.18 -7.90
N ILE A 68 -7.37 7.44 -7.69
CA ILE A 68 -6.47 8.47 -7.14
C ILE A 68 -6.00 8.07 -5.74
N GLY A 69 -6.91 7.59 -4.90
CA GLY A 69 -6.59 7.14 -3.55
C GLY A 69 -5.57 6.01 -3.54
N LEU A 70 -5.73 5.00 -4.41
CA LEU A 70 -4.77 3.92 -4.60
C LEU A 70 -3.39 4.48 -5.00
N LEU A 71 -3.34 5.36 -6.00
CA LEU A 71 -2.08 5.96 -6.43
C LEU A 71 -1.42 6.80 -5.33
N LYS A 72 -2.19 7.60 -4.60
CA LYS A 72 -1.67 8.39 -3.46
C LYS A 72 -1.12 7.49 -2.36
N HIS A 73 -1.81 6.40 -2.03
CA HIS A 73 -1.38 5.42 -1.06
C HIS A 73 -0.01 4.85 -1.43
N GLU A 74 0.18 4.38 -2.66
CA GLU A 74 1.45 3.85 -3.14
C GLU A 74 2.59 4.90 -3.11
N LEU A 75 2.28 6.13 -3.53
CA LEU A 75 3.26 7.21 -3.49
C LEU A 75 3.67 7.59 -2.07
N LEU A 76 2.75 7.52 -1.11
CA LEU A 76 3.04 7.80 0.30
C LEU A 76 3.99 6.77 0.90
N HIS A 77 3.94 5.49 0.50
CA HIS A 77 4.94 4.51 0.93
C HIS A 77 6.37 4.92 0.56
N ILE A 78 6.55 5.50 -0.63
CA ILE A 78 7.87 6.03 -1.03
C ILE A 78 8.21 7.30 -0.24
N CYS A 79 7.25 8.22 -0.10
CA CYS A 79 7.46 9.49 0.64
C CYS A 79 7.86 9.28 2.09
N PHE A 80 7.29 8.28 2.74
CA PHE A 80 7.57 7.92 4.14
C PHE A 80 8.71 6.92 4.29
N ASN A 81 9.39 6.57 3.19
CA ASN A 81 10.56 5.70 3.15
C ASN A 81 10.31 4.26 3.63
N HIS A 82 9.06 3.77 3.51
CA HIS A 82 8.68 2.45 4.03
C HIS A 82 9.43 1.30 3.34
N LEU A 83 9.78 1.46 2.06
CA LEU A 83 10.51 0.44 1.30
C LEU A 83 11.97 0.26 1.78
N GLU A 84 12.61 1.36 2.19
CA GLU A 84 14.00 1.34 2.66
C GLU A 84 14.10 0.91 4.13
N ASP A 85 13.15 1.37 4.95
CA ASP A 85 13.16 1.14 6.40
C ASP A 85 12.76 -0.28 6.78
N ARG A 86 12.14 -1.05 5.87
CA ARG A 86 11.58 -2.38 6.14
C ARG A 86 12.61 -3.38 6.70
N GLU A 87 13.87 -3.30 6.27
CA GLU A 87 14.92 -4.20 6.76
C GLU A 87 15.16 -4.09 8.28
N GLY A 88 14.79 -2.96 8.88
CA GLY A 88 14.85 -2.73 10.32
C GLY A 88 13.74 -3.42 11.14
N PHE A 89 12.76 -4.07 10.48
CA PHE A 89 11.59 -4.66 11.13
C PHE A 89 11.55 -6.19 10.92
N PRO A 90 11.73 -7.01 11.98
CA PRO A 90 11.74 -8.47 11.85
C PRO A 90 10.45 -9.08 11.29
N ASN A 91 9.29 -8.53 11.67
CA ASN A 91 7.97 -8.95 11.17
C ASN A 91 7.52 -8.04 10.05
N GLN A 92 7.67 -8.50 8.80
CA GLN A 92 7.37 -7.71 7.61
C GLN A 92 5.87 -7.43 7.43
N GLU A 93 5.01 -8.38 7.80
CA GLU A 93 3.56 -8.21 7.73
C GLU A 93 3.10 -7.16 8.72
N LEU A 94 3.63 -7.20 9.94
CA LEU A 94 3.35 -6.20 10.95
C LEU A 94 3.88 -4.81 10.55
N HIS A 95 5.03 -4.77 9.87
CA HIS A 95 5.57 -3.53 9.31
C HIS A 95 4.62 -2.94 8.25
N ASN A 96 4.07 -3.78 7.35
CA ASN A 96 3.11 -3.32 6.34
C ASN A 96 1.85 -2.73 7.00
N ILE A 97 1.31 -3.40 8.02
CA ILE A 97 0.16 -2.88 8.78
C ILE A 97 0.51 -1.53 9.42
N ALA A 98 1.68 -1.42 10.05
CA ALA A 98 2.13 -0.18 10.69
C ALA A 98 2.35 0.97 9.68
N ALA A 99 2.88 0.66 8.50
CA ALA A 99 3.05 1.59 7.40
C ALA A 99 1.69 2.09 6.87
N ASP A 100 0.72 1.19 6.68
CA ASP A 100 -0.64 1.52 6.27
C ASP A 100 -1.34 2.40 7.30
N LEU A 101 -1.19 2.10 8.59
CA LEU A 101 -1.72 2.96 9.67
C LEU A 101 -1.17 4.38 9.60
N GLU A 102 0.09 4.57 9.20
CA GLU A 102 0.67 5.89 9.04
C GLU A 102 0.06 6.62 7.84
N ILE A 103 0.10 6.02 6.66
CA ILE A 103 -0.24 6.73 5.42
C ILE A 103 -1.74 6.90 5.20
N ASN A 104 -2.58 5.96 5.64
CA ASN A 104 -4.03 6.04 5.43
C ASN A 104 -4.69 7.20 6.17
N GLN A 105 -4.02 7.78 7.16
CA GLN A 105 -4.44 9.01 7.83
C GLN A 105 -4.34 10.27 6.95
N TYR A 106 -3.64 10.18 5.80
CA TYR A 106 -3.52 11.27 4.82
C TYR A 106 -4.52 11.14 3.67
N LEU A 107 -5.31 10.06 3.66
CA LEU A 107 -6.42 9.87 2.74
C LEU A 107 -7.75 10.21 3.41
N THR A 108 -8.69 10.79 2.66
CA THR A 108 -10.06 10.97 3.13
C THR A 108 -10.95 9.81 2.66
N PRO A 109 -12.08 9.53 3.35
CA PRO A 109 -12.88 8.32 3.09
C PRO A 109 -13.34 8.13 1.64
N GLU A 110 -13.58 9.22 0.91
CA GLU A 110 -13.96 9.14 -0.50
C GLU A 110 -12.85 8.64 -1.43
N TYR A 111 -11.60 8.65 -0.96
CA TYR A 111 -10.42 8.16 -1.69
C TYR A 111 -10.00 6.75 -1.26
N TYR A 112 -10.66 6.14 -0.29
CA TYR A 112 -10.30 4.78 0.11
C TYR A 112 -10.54 3.80 -1.04
N PRO A 113 -9.50 3.09 -1.52
CA PRO A 113 -9.65 2.19 -2.66
C PRO A 113 -10.56 1.00 -2.34
N THR A 114 -10.50 0.50 -1.11
CA THR A 114 -11.35 -0.60 -0.62
C THR A 114 -12.00 -0.24 0.71
N PRO A 115 -13.12 -0.87 1.08
CA PRO A 115 -13.74 -0.65 2.38
C PRO A 115 -12.90 -1.22 3.54
N ASP A 116 -12.03 -2.19 3.26
CA ASP A 116 -11.22 -2.90 4.27
C ASP A 116 -9.84 -2.24 4.48
N ILE A 117 -9.70 -0.97 4.12
CA ILE A 117 -8.47 -0.21 4.36
C ILE A 117 -8.15 -0.17 5.87
N ILE A 118 -6.88 -0.39 6.20
CA ILE A 118 -6.40 -0.41 7.59
C ILE A 118 -6.33 1.04 8.13
N LEU A 119 -7.05 1.29 9.21
CA LEU A 119 -7.14 2.58 9.88
C LEU A 119 -6.81 2.42 11.38
N LEU A 120 -6.55 3.54 12.09
CA LEU A 120 -6.39 3.51 13.55
C LEU A 120 -7.61 2.89 14.24
N THR A 121 -8.80 3.10 13.70
CA THR A 121 -10.06 2.53 14.19
C THR A 121 -10.22 1.04 13.92
N SER A 122 -9.36 0.42 13.12
CA SER A 122 -9.34 -1.03 12.90
C SER A 122 -8.91 -1.79 14.17
N PHE A 123 -8.19 -1.13 15.07
CA PHE A 123 -7.71 -1.67 16.34
C PHE A 123 -8.16 -0.80 17.52
N PRO A 124 -9.48 -0.75 17.81
CA PRO A 124 -10.02 0.19 18.79
C PRO A 124 -9.50 -0.05 20.21
N GLU A 125 -9.13 -1.27 20.55
CA GLU A 125 -8.57 -1.66 21.82
C GLU A 125 -7.18 -1.09 22.10
N LEU A 126 -6.42 -0.71 21.04
CA LEU A 126 -5.05 -0.23 21.18
C LEU A 126 -4.95 1.28 21.42
N ASN A 127 -6.04 2.03 21.20
CA ASN A 127 -6.03 3.50 21.32
C ASN A 127 -4.82 4.16 20.63
N LEU A 128 -4.53 3.74 19.40
CA LEU A 128 -3.35 4.15 18.65
C LEU A 128 -3.29 5.69 18.50
N PRO A 129 -2.13 6.32 18.78
CA PRO A 129 -1.98 7.76 18.67
C PRO A 129 -2.04 8.22 17.21
N VAL A 130 -2.63 9.39 16.95
CA VAL A 130 -2.72 9.98 15.62
C VAL A 130 -1.35 10.47 15.15
N LYS A 131 -0.97 10.16 13.90
CA LYS A 131 0.26 10.62 13.23
C LYS A 131 1.55 10.34 14.02
N ALA A 132 1.62 9.18 14.64
CA ALA A 132 2.78 8.78 15.45
C ALA A 132 3.95 8.19 14.64
N GLY A 133 3.72 7.78 13.41
CA GLY A 133 4.73 7.19 12.53
C GLY A 133 4.85 5.66 12.64
N THR A 134 5.34 5.05 11.57
CA THR A 134 5.43 3.59 11.40
C THR A 134 6.16 2.89 12.54
N LYS A 135 7.29 3.44 13.01
CA LYS A 135 8.08 2.82 14.12
C LYS A 135 7.28 2.72 15.41
N VAL A 136 6.50 3.76 15.73
CA VAL A 136 5.66 3.77 16.93
C VAL A 136 4.52 2.76 16.79
N TYR A 137 3.84 2.77 15.64
CA TYR A 137 2.77 1.81 15.38
C TYR A 137 3.29 0.38 15.43
N TYR A 138 4.40 0.08 14.76
CA TYR A 138 5.02 -1.24 14.81
C TYR A 138 5.28 -1.69 16.25
N GLY A 139 5.88 -0.83 17.08
CA GLY A 139 6.17 -1.16 18.48
C GLY A 139 4.91 -1.47 19.29
N LEU A 140 3.86 -0.67 19.13
CA LEU A 140 2.58 -0.88 19.82
C LEU A 140 1.87 -2.15 19.35
N LEU A 141 1.88 -2.42 18.05
CA LEU A 141 1.31 -3.64 17.47
C LEU A 141 2.09 -4.88 17.93
N GLN A 142 3.44 -4.84 17.90
CA GLN A 142 4.28 -5.95 18.36
C GLN A 142 4.04 -6.25 19.83
N GLN A 143 4.07 -5.24 20.67
CA GLN A 143 3.77 -5.40 22.09
C GLN A 143 2.39 -6.05 22.31
N SER A 144 1.40 -5.59 21.57
CA SER A 144 0.04 -6.13 21.67
C SER A 144 -0.07 -7.60 21.25
N LEU A 145 0.69 -8.01 20.22
CA LEU A 145 0.78 -9.43 19.84
C LEU A 145 1.45 -10.27 20.93
N ASP A 146 2.55 -9.77 21.48
CA ASP A 146 3.29 -10.47 22.53
C ASP A 146 2.47 -10.66 23.82
N GLU A 147 1.63 -9.68 24.14
CA GLU A 147 0.74 -9.68 25.32
C GLU A 147 -0.64 -10.30 25.05
N GLY A 148 -1.00 -10.56 23.77
CA GLY A 148 -2.32 -11.08 23.39
C GLY A 148 -3.47 -10.11 23.68
N THR A 149 -3.21 -8.79 23.63
CA THR A 149 -4.15 -7.74 24.06
C THR A 149 -5.06 -7.23 22.96
N SER A 150 -4.80 -7.54 21.66
CA SER A 150 -5.60 -7.11 20.53
C SER A 150 -6.19 -8.28 19.75
N PRO A 151 -7.46 -8.65 20.02
CA PRO A 151 -8.14 -9.68 19.25
C PRO A 151 -8.32 -9.29 17.77
N SER A 152 -8.52 -8.02 17.47
CA SER A 152 -8.67 -7.55 16.08
C SER A 152 -7.38 -7.69 15.28
N LEU A 153 -6.23 -7.36 15.88
CA LEU A 153 -4.92 -7.55 15.27
C LEU A 153 -4.59 -9.04 15.10
N GLN A 154 -4.86 -9.86 16.13
CA GLN A 154 -4.64 -11.31 16.06
C GLN A 154 -5.45 -11.94 14.91
N LYS A 155 -6.72 -11.58 14.79
CA LYS A 155 -7.59 -12.04 13.70
C LYS A 155 -7.06 -11.64 12.32
N LEU A 156 -6.54 -10.42 12.19
CA LEU A 156 -5.94 -9.94 10.94
C LEU A 156 -4.69 -10.77 10.60
N MET A 157 -3.78 -10.94 11.56
CA MET A 157 -2.55 -11.74 11.38
C MET A 157 -2.85 -13.19 11.04
N ASP A 158 -3.81 -13.82 11.71
CA ASP A 158 -4.25 -15.20 11.42
C ASP A 158 -4.81 -15.33 10.00
N GLY A 159 -5.52 -14.30 9.52
CA GLY A 159 -6.04 -14.22 8.15
C GLY A 159 -4.93 -14.10 7.10
N LEU A 160 -3.84 -13.38 7.43
CA LEU A 160 -2.66 -13.25 6.56
C LEU A 160 -1.85 -14.56 6.48
N CYS A 161 -1.70 -15.27 7.62
CA CYS A 161 -0.97 -16.54 7.68
C CYS A 161 -1.74 -17.73 7.09
N GLY A 162 -3.06 -17.64 6.99
CA GLY A 162 -3.94 -18.74 6.54
C GLY A 162 -4.13 -18.87 5.03
N ASN A 163 -3.79 -17.87 4.26
CA ASN A 163 -3.97 -17.82 2.81
C ASN A 163 -2.64 -17.50 2.13
N GLU A 164 -1.99 -18.52 1.58
CA GLU A 164 -0.80 -18.32 0.71
C GLU A 164 -1.10 -17.46 -0.53
N GLU A 165 -2.38 -17.16 -0.81
CA GLU A 165 -2.84 -16.40 -1.99
C GLU A 165 -3.45 -15.01 -1.68
N CYS A 166 -3.65 -14.64 -0.41
CA CYS A 166 -4.26 -13.37 -0.04
C CYS A 166 -3.42 -12.64 1.00
N GLY A 167 -2.50 -11.82 0.56
CA GLY A 167 -1.98 -10.75 1.40
C GLY A 167 -3.15 -9.83 1.80
N GLY A 168 -3.54 -9.85 3.08
CA GLY A 168 -4.68 -9.08 3.62
C GLY A 168 -4.37 -7.60 3.87
N GLY A 169 -3.46 -7.02 3.12
CA GLY A 169 -3.24 -5.59 2.98
C GLY A 169 -3.40 -5.19 1.52
N LEU A 170 -3.41 -3.90 1.21
CA LEU A 170 -3.40 -3.42 -0.17
C LEU A 170 -2.10 -3.82 -0.92
N HIS A 171 -1.12 -4.37 -0.21
CA HIS A 171 0.19 -4.70 -0.78
C HIS A 171 0.43 -6.20 -0.87
N PRO A 172 1.01 -6.69 -1.97
CA PRO A 172 1.78 -7.92 -1.96
C PRO A 172 2.95 -7.74 -0.96
N THR A 173 3.34 -8.82 -0.29
CA THR A 173 4.56 -8.75 0.51
C THR A 173 5.69 -8.30 -0.42
N TRP A 174 6.36 -7.19 -0.13
CA TRP A 174 7.40 -6.60 -0.99
C TRP A 174 8.54 -7.57 -1.35
N LYS A 175 8.66 -8.71 -0.65
CA LYS A 175 9.58 -9.80 -0.98
C LYS A 175 9.37 -10.38 -2.39
N GLU A 176 8.15 -10.36 -2.88
CA GLU A 176 7.81 -10.87 -4.22
C GLU A 176 8.33 -9.96 -5.34
N PHE A 177 8.61 -8.68 -5.03
CA PHE A 177 9.15 -7.73 -5.98
C PHE A 177 10.69 -7.76 -6.08
N ASP A 178 11.40 -8.13 -5.02
CA ASP A 178 12.87 -8.05 -4.95
C ASP A 178 13.60 -9.13 -5.77
N GLY A 179 12.91 -10.19 -6.18
CA GLY A 179 13.50 -11.33 -6.90
C GLY A 179 13.34 -11.31 -8.42
N MET A 180 12.68 -10.31 -9.00
CA MET A 180 12.31 -10.32 -10.40
C MET A 180 13.31 -9.58 -11.29
N SER A 181 13.97 -10.35 -12.18
CA SER A 181 14.86 -9.81 -13.21
C SER A 181 14.06 -9.10 -14.32
N GLU A 182 14.71 -8.17 -15.05
CA GLU A 182 14.16 -7.49 -16.23
C GLU A 182 13.62 -8.44 -17.34
N ALA A 183 13.86 -9.75 -17.22
CA ALA A 183 13.44 -10.75 -18.18
C ALA A 183 11.92 -11.06 -18.16
N ASP A 184 11.25 -10.78 -17.05
CA ASP A 184 9.82 -11.09 -16.84
C ASP A 184 8.88 -9.94 -17.21
N ALA A 185 9.41 -8.83 -17.71
CA ALA A 185 8.67 -7.60 -18.04
C ALA A 185 8.35 -7.46 -19.55
N LYS A 186 8.33 -8.57 -20.34
CA LYS A 186 7.97 -8.53 -21.77
C LYS A 186 6.63 -9.17 -22.06
#